data_a5e6c012f8fc6cceef42d3469fcb7484
#
_entry.id   a5e6c012f8fc6cceef42d3469fcb7484
#
_cell.length_a   1.000
_cell.length_b   1.000
_cell.length_c   1.000
_cell.angle_alpha   90.00
_cell.angle_beta   90.00
_cell.angle_gamma   90.00
#
_symmetry.space_group_name_H-M   'P 1'
#
loop_
_entity.id
_entity.type
_entity.pdbx_description
1 polymer ?
#
loop_
_entity_poly.entity_id
_entity_poly.type
_entity_poly.pdbx_seq_one_letter_code
_entity_poly.pdbx_strand_id
1 'polypeptide(L)'
;MKIKVGFYIGIAIALIVGGSLLAVKGKDAVSQAESRKQGMLEAEQTTIFYQKSPGSIVEVSVDVGDSVKQGEVLFKVKSAEEGEMDVVAPDDGLINRIVVKPGDQLLQGMPVVILQRNTYYTELYIQESEIDKLEVNQSVDVHFPYLDRLVQVDGVVASIAAAPQFANLRMTRERGQADLSMFLVRISMDSNADLLPGMTAEVRLDEFAD
;
A
#
# COMPACT_ATOMS: atom_id res chain seq x y z
N MET A 1 -7.00 -23.74 -63.67
CA MET A 1 -8.02 -23.43 -62.65
C MET A 1 -7.72 -24.03 -61.23
N LYS A 2 -7.10 -25.21 -61.13
CA LYS A 2 -6.79 -25.91 -59.85
C LYS A 2 -5.74 -25.19 -58.96
N ILE A 3 -4.75 -24.49 -59.56
CA ILE A 3 -3.67 -23.81 -58.82
C ILE A 3 -4.20 -22.58 -58.04
N LYS A 4 -5.16 -21.83 -58.60
CA LYS A 4 -5.75 -20.66 -57.91
C LYS A 4 -6.57 -21.04 -56.67
N VAL A 5 -7.27 -22.17 -56.74
CA VAL A 5 -8.09 -22.68 -55.64
C VAL A 5 -7.20 -23.09 -54.44
N GLY A 6 -6.07 -23.77 -54.70
CA GLY A 6 -5.12 -24.16 -53.62
C GLY A 6 -4.50 -22.92 -52.93
N PHE A 7 -4.24 -21.86 -53.66
CA PHE A 7 -3.71 -20.61 -53.11
C PHE A 7 -4.72 -19.91 -52.16
N TYR A 8 -5.99 -19.84 -52.56
CA TYR A 8 -7.05 -19.26 -51.71
C TYR A 8 -7.33 -20.10 -50.46
N ILE A 9 -7.27 -21.44 -50.58
CA ILE A 9 -7.39 -22.33 -49.40
C ILE A 9 -6.22 -22.13 -48.43
N GLY A 10 -4.98 -21.99 -48.94
CA GLY A 10 -3.82 -21.70 -48.15
C GLY A 10 -3.93 -20.38 -47.37
N ILE A 11 -4.41 -19.30 -48.01
CA ILE A 11 -4.66 -18.00 -47.35
C ILE A 11 -5.78 -18.14 -46.29
N ALA A 12 -6.86 -18.84 -46.59
CA ALA A 12 -7.95 -19.04 -45.62
C ALA A 12 -7.48 -19.78 -44.37
N ILE A 13 -6.69 -20.85 -44.53
CA ILE A 13 -6.09 -21.58 -43.40
C ILE A 13 -5.15 -20.68 -42.62
N ALA A 14 -4.30 -19.90 -43.29
CA ALA A 14 -3.37 -18.97 -42.59
C ALA A 14 -4.12 -17.88 -41.79
N LEU A 15 -5.24 -17.37 -42.32
CA LEU A 15 -6.08 -16.41 -41.62
C LEU A 15 -6.80 -17.02 -40.42
N ILE A 16 -7.30 -18.25 -40.53
CA ILE A 16 -7.96 -18.96 -39.43
C ILE A 16 -6.96 -19.28 -38.32
N VAL A 17 -5.79 -19.82 -38.66
CA VAL A 17 -4.73 -20.15 -37.69
C VAL A 17 -4.17 -18.87 -37.08
N GLY A 18 -3.89 -17.86 -37.88
CA GLY A 18 -3.41 -16.57 -37.39
C GLY A 18 -4.43 -15.86 -36.47
N GLY A 19 -5.70 -15.88 -36.87
CA GLY A 19 -6.80 -15.30 -36.09
C GLY A 19 -7.03 -16.04 -34.77
N SER A 20 -6.95 -17.37 -34.76
CA SER A 20 -7.08 -18.15 -33.52
C SER A 20 -5.92 -17.93 -32.57
N LEU A 21 -4.68 -17.83 -33.05
CA LEU A 21 -3.50 -17.52 -32.24
C LEU A 21 -3.59 -16.12 -31.62
N LEU A 22 -4.06 -15.12 -32.38
CA LEU A 22 -4.27 -13.77 -31.88
C LEU A 22 -5.39 -13.71 -30.83
N ALA A 23 -6.47 -14.47 -31.03
CA ALA A 23 -7.58 -14.53 -30.07
C ALA A 23 -7.16 -15.17 -28.74
N VAL A 24 -6.35 -16.25 -28.79
CA VAL A 24 -5.82 -16.90 -27.58
C VAL A 24 -4.86 -15.95 -26.85
N LYS A 25 -3.87 -15.38 -27.55
CA LYS A 25 -2.94 -14.41 -26.93
C LYS A 25 -3.65 -13.15 -26.40
N GLY A 26 -4.70 -12.71 -27.07
CA GLY A 26 -5.51 -11.58 -26.63
C GLY A 26 -6.26 -11.88 -25.32
N LYS A 27 -6.85 -13.09 -25.20
CA LYS A 27 -7.49 -13.53 -23.96
C LYS A 27 -6.50 -13.66 -22.80
N ASP A 28 -5.33 -14.25 -23.05
CA ASP A 28 -4.29 -14.40 -22.04
C ASP A 28 -3.79 -13.03 -21.55
N ALA A 29 -3.60 -12.08 -22.44
CA ALA A 29 -3.17 -10.71 -22.07
C ALA A 29 -4.23 -9.97 -21.25
N VAL A 30 -5.51 -10.11 -21.58
CA VAL A 30 -6.62 -9.51 -20.80
C VAL A 30 -6.72 -10.16 -19.44
N SER A 31 -6.68 -11.50 -19.38
CA SER A 31 -6.72 -12.23 -18.11
C SER A 31 -5.55 -11.88 -17.19
N GLN A 32 -4.34 -11.75 -17.73
CA GLN A 32 -3.17 -11.31 -16.97
C GLN A 32 -3.29 -9.86 -16.50
N ALA A 33 -3.91 -8.98 -17.29
CA ALA A 33 -4.14 -7.59 -16.87
C ALA A 33 -5.19 -7.50 -15.75
N GLU A 34 -6.21 -8.36 -15.79
CA GLU A 34 -7.25 -8.42 -14.76
C GLU A 34 -6.73 -9.01 -13.44
N SER A 35 -5.80 -9.98 -13.49
CA SER A 35 -5.21 -10.59 -12.30
C SER A 35 -4.22 -9.69 -11.57
N ARG A 36 -3.70 -8.64 -12.22
CA ARG A 36 -2.76 -7.69 -11.62
C ARG A 36 -3.51 -6.60 -10.88
N LYS A 37 -3.26 -6.50 -9.59
CA LYS A 37 -3.82 -5.44 -8.74
C LYS A 37 -2.70 -4.50 -8.34
N GLN A 38 -2.94 -3.20 -8.50
CA GLN A 38 -1.95 -2.18 -8.20
C GLN A 38 -2.45 -1.24 -7.12
N GLY A 39 -1.55 -0.86 -6.23
CA GLY A 39 -1.75 0.13 -5.19
C GLY A 39 -0.53 1.02 -5.04
N MET A 40 -0.64 2.01 -4.17
CA MET A 40 0.48 2.86 -3.79
C MET A 40 1.13 2.31 -2.54
N LEU A 41 2.45 2.28 -2.51
CA LEU A 41 3.20 1.98 -1.29
C LEU A 41 3.09 3.15 -0.32
N GLU A 42 2.65 2.89 0.89
CA GLU A 42 2.53 3.86 1.97
C GLU A 42 3.37 3.42 3.17
N ALA A 43 3.87 4.38 3.93
CA ALA A 43 4.51 4.11 5.19
C ALA A 43 3.50 4.22 6.34
N GLU A 44 3.55 3.29 7.27
CA GLU A 44 2.73 3.36 8.46
C GLU A 44 3.18 4.54 9.33
N GLN A 45 2.22 5.37 9.75
CA GLN A 45 2.49 6.55 10.58
C GLN A 45 1.78 6.43 11.91
N THR A 46 2.48 6.83 12.98
CA THR A 46 1.94 6.88 14.34
C THR A 46 2.08 8.30 14.87
N THR A 47 0.99 8.85 15.39
CA THR A 47 1.04 10.12 16.12
C THR A 47 1.39 9.87 17.55
N ILE A 48 2.48 10.49 18.01
CA ILE A 48 2.88 10.48 19.42
C ILE A 48 2.13 11.60 20.13
N PHE A 49 1.41 11.24 21.19
CA PHE A 49 0.68 12.17 22.04
C PHE A 49 1.42 12.35 23.36
N TYR A 50 1.47 13.58 23.86
CA TYR A 50 2.01 13.85 25.19
C TYR A 50 1.13 13.25 26.28
N GLN A 51 1.72 12.47 27.19
CA GLN A 51 0.95 11.69 28.20
C GLN A 51 1.31 12.04 29.63
N LYS A 52 2.18 13.04 29.86
CA LYS A 52 2.67 13.42 31.18
C LYS A 52 1.99 14.67 31.74
N SER A 53 2.36 15.07 32.95
CA SER A 53 1.85 16.28 33.60
C SER A 53 2.09 17.54 32.75
N PRO A 54 1.17 18.53 32.80
CA PRO A 54 1.32 19.77 32.03
C PRO A 54 2.68 20.43 32.27
N GLY A 55 3.28 20.93 31.17
CA GLY A 55 4.60 21.53 31.23
C GLY A 55 4.95 22.31 29.96
N SER A 56 6.10 22.96 29.96
CA SER A 56 6.62 23.68 28.80
C SER A 56 7.83 22.96 28.19
N ILE A 57 7.92 22.94 26.87
CA ILE A 57 9.06 22.38 26.14
C ILE A 57 10.29 23.25 26.39
N VAL A 58 11.35 22.64 26.89
CA VAL A 58 12.65 23.27 27.12
C VAL A 58 13.56 23.09 25.91
N GLU A 59 13.58 21.87 25.36
CA GLU A 59 14.48 21.47 24.30
C GLU A 59 13.79 20.46 23.37
N VAL A 60 14.01 20.58 22.08
CA VAL A 60 13.68 19.55 21.06
C VAL A 60 15.01 18.97 20.59
N SER A 61 15.18 17.65 20.75
CA SER A 61 16.46 16.95 20.57
C SER A 61 16.58 16.28 19.19
N VAL A 62 15.54 16.35 18.36
CA VAL A 62 15.45 15.70 17.04
C VAL A 62 14.96 16.67 15.97
N ASP A 63 15.33 16.41 14.72
CA ASP A 63 14.85 17.14 13.54
C ASP A 63 13.96 16.24 12.65
N VAL A 64 13.18 16.88 11.78
CA VAL A 64 12.41 16.17 10.76
C VAL A 64 13.36 15.47 9.80
N GLY A 65 13.16 14.16 9.59
CA GLY A 65 14.04 13.30 8.80
C GLY A 65 15.03 12.48 9.63
N ASP A 66 15.12 12.72 10.94
CA ASP A 66 15.97 11.89 11.81
C ASP A 66 15.38 10.50 12.03
N SER A 67 16.27 9.51 12.04
CA SER A 67 15.94 8.14 12.44
C SER A 67 16.13 8.00 13.94
N VAL A 68 15.10 7.57 14.65
CA VAL A 68 15.12 7.39 16.12
C VAL A 68 14.88 5.94 16.51
N LYS A 69 15.38 5.57 17.68
CA LYS A 69 15.18 4.28 18.29
C LYS A 69 14.17 4.37 19.43
N GLN A 70 13.50 3.26 19.71
CA GLN A 70 12.64 3.16 20.89
C GLN A 70 13.39 3.58 22.15
N GLY A 71 12.79 4.50 22.92
CA GLY A 71 13.39 5.06 24.14
C GLY A 71 14.34 6.24 23.90
N GLU A 72 14.62 6.64 22.66
CA GLU A 72 15.42 7.82 22.37
C GLU A 72 14.66 9.10 22.71
N VAL A 73 15.37 10.10 23.30
CA VAL A 73 14.76 11.34 23.75
C VAL A 73 14.41 12.23 22.55
N LEU A 74 13.13 12.56 22.43
CA LEU A 74 12.62 13.47 21.39
C LEU A 74 12.66 14.92 21.84
N PHE A 75 12.27 15.17 23.09
CA PHE A 75 12.29 16.51 23.69
C PHE A 75 12.20 16.46 25.22
N LYS A 76 12.59 17.56 25.83
CA LYS A 76 12.52 17.77 27.28
C LYS A 76 11.40 18.73 27.63
N VAL A 77 10.66 18.40 28.66
CA VAL A 77 9.54 19.19 29.17
C VAL A 77 9.78 19.53 30.64
N LYS A 78 9.60 20.78 31.00
CA LYS A 78 9.64 21.26 32.40
C LYS A 78 8.23 21.41 32.92
N SER A 79 7.87 20.58 33.89
CA SER A 79 6.61 20.68 34.66
C SER A 79 6.83 21.35 36.00
N ALA A 80 5.81 22.04 36.51
CA ALA A 80 5.82 22.59 37.84
C ALA A 80 5.73 21.52 38.93
N GLU A 81 5.13 20.36 38.63
CA GLU A 81 4.87 19.27 39.56
C GLU A 81 6.00 18.22 39.56
N GLU A 82 6.53 17.84 38.41
CA GLU A 82 7.47 16.73 38.26
C GLU A 82 8.90 17.17 37.90
N GLY A 83 9.13 18.47 37.67
CA GLY A 83 10.42 18.99 37.24
C GLY A 83 10.69 18.78 35.76
N GLU A 84 11.93 18.46 35.39
CA GLU A 84 12.33 18.20 34.03
C GLU A 84 12.11 16.74 33.66
N MET A 85 11.45 16.50 32.52
CA MET A 85 11.04 15.18 32.07
C MET A 85 11.41 14.98 30.59
N ASP A 86 11.88 13.79 30.26
CA ASP A 86 12.12 13.39 28.88
C ASP A 86 10.87 12.79 28.27
N VAL A 87 10.57 13.18 27.04
CA VAL A 87 9.59 12.51 26.18
C VAL A 87 10.36 11.71 25.13
N VAL A 88 10.11 10.41 25.09
CA VAL A 88 10.89 9.45 24.31
C VAL A 88 10.08 8.85 23.18
N ALA A 89 10.77 8.36 22.15
CA ALA A 89 10.16 7.61 21.06
C ALA A 89 9.57 6.29 21.57
N PRO A 90 8.30 5.96 21.26
CA PRO A 90 7.67 4.71 21.66
C PRO A 90 8.15 3.51 20.83
N ASP A 91 8.58 3.74 19.61
CA ASP A 91 9.04 2.75 18.64
C ASP A 91 10.19 3.30 17.80
N ASP A 92 10.88 2.40 17.09
CA ASP A 92 11.84 2.76 16.04
C ASP A 92 11.13 3.42 14.87
N GLY A 93 11.74 4.43 14.24
CA GLY A 93 11.17 5.05 13.05
C GLY A 93 11.87 6.31 12.59
N LEU A 94 11.26 6.99 11.64
CA LEU A 94 11.72 8.26 11.09
C LEU A 94 10.80 9.39 11.58
N ILE A 95 11.37 10.51 12.03
CA ILE A 95 10.60 11.71 12.40
C ILE A 95 10.02 12.33 11.11
N ASN A 96 8.72 12.13 10.90
CA ASN A 96 8.04 12.69 9.72
C ASN A 96 7.62 14.15 9.95
N ARG A 97 7.15 14.46 11.16
CA ARG A 97 6.75 15.84 11.51
C ARG A 97 6.90 16.08 13.01
N ILE A 98 7.41 17.26 13.35
CA ILE A 98 7.38 17.80 14.71
C ILE A 98 6.27 18.86 14.76
N VAL A 99 5.30 18.70 15.67
CA VAL A 99 4.10 19.55 15.76
C VAL A 99 4.31 20.69 16.77
N VAL A 100 5.34 20.59 17.59
CA VAL A 100 5.64 21.45 18.73
C VAL A 100 7.00 22.12 18.59
N LYS A 101 7.27 23.17 19.36
CA LYS A 101 8.54 23.91 19.40
C LYS A 101 8.94 24.27 20.83
N PRO A 102 10.20 24.62 21.07
CA PRO A 102 10.64 25.11 22.36
C PRO A 102 9.81 26.30 22.84
N GLY A 103 9.39 26.26 24.12
CA GLY A 103 8.51 27.26 24.73
C GLY A 103 7.02 26.96 24.67
N ASP A 104 6.58 26.02 23.85
CA ASP A 104 5.17 25.62 23.81
C ASP A 104 4.73 24.95 25.12
N GLN A 105 3.48 25.24 25.51
CA GLN A 105 2.83 24.59 26.66
C GLN A 105 2.17 23.30 26.19
N LEU A 106 2.47 22.20 26.88
CA LEU A 106 1.90 20.90 26.61
C LEU A 106 0.85 20.52 27.66
N LEU A 107 -0.25 19.99 27.16
CA LEU A 107 -1.28 19.34 27.97
C LEU A 107 -1.37 17.86 27.55
N GLN A 108 -1.80 17.01 28.48
CA GLN A 108 -2.02 15.60 28.19
C GLN A 108 -2.97 15.41 27.00
N GLY A 109 -2.62 14.51 26.10
CA GLY A 109 -3.38 14.24 24.87
C GLY A 109 -3.05 15.14 23.69
N MET A 110 -2.14 16.12 23.82
CA MET A 110 -1.69 16.92 22.68
C MET A 110 -0.78 16.11 21.74
N PRO A 111 -0.99 16.18 20.42
CA PRO A 111 -0.07 15.58 19.46
C PRO A 111 1.25 16.34 19.45
N VAL A 112 2.37 15.63 19.43
CA VAL A 112 3.71 16.25 19.52
C VAL A 112 4.62 15.89 18.36
N VAL A 113 4.56 14.63 17.87
CA VAL A 113 5.37 14.13 16.77
C VAL A 113 4.55 13.16 15.94
N ILE A 114 4.77 13.16 14.63
CA ILE A 114 4.33 12.09 13.73
C ILE A 114 5.57 11.28 13.37
N LEU A 115 5.56 10.02 13.80
CA LEU A 115 6.61 9.04 13.55
C LEU A 115 6.19 8.14 12.39
N GLN A 116 7.03 8.02 11.38
CA GLN A 116 6.90 7.02 10.33
C GLN A 116 7.58 5.74 10.79
N ARG A 117 6.83 4.63 10.83
CA ARG A 117 7.35 3.32 11.23
C ARG A 117 8.12 2.67 10.08
N ASN A 118 8.94 1.68 10.42
CA ASN A 118 9.67 0.87 9.44
C ASN A 118 8.79 -0.24 8.83
N THR A 119 7.49 -0.06 8.82
CA THR A 119 6.51 -0.93 8.20
C THR A 119 5.84 -0.20 7.05
N TYR A 120 5.88 -0.80 5.88
CA TYR A 120 5.18 -0.30 4.69
C TYR A 120 3.91 -1.11 4.46
N TYR A 121 2.96 -0.53 3.75
CA TYR A 121 1.78 -1.23 3.30
C TYR A 121 1.32 -0.72 1.94
N THR A 122 0.53 -1.54 1.26
CA THR A 122 -0.22 -1.13 0.08
C THR A 122 -1.68 -1.53 0.24
N GLU A 123 -2.59 -0.73 -0.31
CA GLU A 123 -4.02 -1.02 -0.33
C GLU A 123 -4.46 -1.32 -1.76
N LEU A 124 -5.10 -2.47 -1.94
CA LEU A 124 -5.58 -2.96 -3.22
C LEU A 124 -7.10 -3.08 -3.19
N TYR A 125 -7.74 -2.70 -4.30
CA TYR A 125 -9.16 -2.89 -4.49
C TYR A 125 -9.41 -4.16 -5.31
N ILE A 126 -10.05 -5.14 -4.68
CA ILE A 126 -10.28 -6.47 -5.24
C ILE A 126 -11.78 -6.72 -5.37
N GLN A 127 -12.20 -7.26 -6.51
CA GLN A 127 -13.59 -7.60 -6.76
C GLN A 127 -14.05 -8.80 -5.90
N GLU A 128 -15.32 -8.84 -5.53
CA GLU A 128 -15.91 -9.95 -4.77
C GLU A 128 -15.69 -11.30 -5.43
N SER A 129 -15.69 -11.37 -6.77
CA SER A 129 -15.42 -12.58 -7.54
C SER A 129 -13.98 -13.12 -7.43
N GLU A 130 -13.06 -12.33 -6.88
CA GLU A 130 -11.63 -12.66 -6.79
C GLU A 130 -11.14 -12.70 -5.34
N ILE A 131 -11.96 -12.26 -4.37
CA ILE A 131 -11.52 -12.13 -2.97
C ILE A 131 -11.25 -13.49 -2.31
N ASP A 132 -11.92 -14.52 -2.76
CA ASP A 132 -11.74 -15.89 -2.24
C ASP A 132 -10.33 -16.46 -2.44
N LYS A 133 -9.52 -15.80 -3.28
CA LYS A 133 -8.10 -16.14 -3.50
C LYS A 133 -7.18 -15.65 -2.41
N LEU A 134 -7.65 -14.78 -1.51
CA LEU A 134 -6.85 -14.12 -0.48
C LEU A 134 -7.42 -14.40 0.90
N GLU A 135 -6.51 -14.73 1.82
CA GLU A 135 -6.84 -14.94 3.23
C GLU A 135 -5.98 -14.00 4.12
N VAL A 136 -6.55 -13.58 5.25
CA VAL A 136 -5.79 -12.79 6.25
C VAL A 136 -4.64 -13.64 6.79
N ASN A 137 -3.47 -13.04 6.94
CA ASN A 137 -2.19 -13.66 7.27
C ASN A 137 -1.55 -14.52 6.16
N GLN A 138 -2.09 -14.51 4.96
CA GLN A 138 -1.45 -15.15 3.80
C GLN A 138 -0.24 -14.34 3.36
N SER A 139 0.88 -15.03 3.05
CA SER A 139 2.04 -14.44 2.36
C SER A 139 1.70 -14.19 0.91
N VAL A 140 2.13 -13.04 0.39
CA VAL A 140 1.93 -12.63 -1.00
C VAL A 140 3.19 -11.93 -1.52
N ASP A 141 3.49 -12.16 -2.80
CA ASP A 141 4.59 -11.49 -3.47
C ASP A 141 4.16 -10.11 -3.96
N VAL A 142 4.87 -9.08 -3.50
CA VAL A 142 4.65 -7.69 -3.92
C VAL A 142 5.74 -7.27 -4.88
N HIS A 143 5.36 -6.91 -6.10
CA HIS A 143 6.25 -6.51 -7.17
C HIS A 143 6.28 -4.99 -7.33
N PHE A 144 7.44 -4.45 -7.70
CA PHE A 144 7.64 -3.02 -7.98
C PHE A 144 8.04 -2.84 -9.44
N PRO A 145 7.06 -2.70 -10.37
CA PRO A 145 7.28 -2.83 -11.81
C PRO A 145 8.06 -1.69 -12.45
N TYR A 146 8.18 -0.53 -11.78
CA TYR A 146 8.83 0.67 -12.30
C TYR A 146 10.25 0.89 -11.76
N LEU A 147 10.80 -0.07 -11.03
CA LEU A 147 12.21 -0.05 -10.66
C LEU A 147 13.05 -0.65 -11.78
N ASP A 148 14.28 -0.14 -11.98
CA ASP A 148 15.21 -0.58 -13.03
C ASP A 148 15.57 -2.07 -12.94
N ARG A 149 15.41 -2.65 -11.75
CA ARG A 149 15.52 -4.09 -11.50
C ARG A 149 14.18 -4.60 -10.97
N LEU A 150 13.86 -5.85 -11.29
CA LEU A 150 12.70 -6.51 -10.69
C LEU A 150 12.93 -6.64 -9.18
N VAL A 151 12.20 -5.83 -8.42
CA VAL A 151 12.19 -5.91 -6.95
C VAL A 151 10.89 -6.59 -6.56
N GLN A 152 11.03 -7.67 -5.82
CA GLN A 152 9.95 -8.43 -5.21
C GLN A 152 10.20 -8.45 -3.71
N VAL A 153 9.17 -8.24 -2.93
CA VAL A 153 9.22 -8.22 -1.47
C VAL A 153 8.09 -9.09 -0.94
N ASP A 154 8.39 -9.86 0.08
CA ASP A 154 7.39 -10.65 0.78
C ASP A 154 6.46 -9.71 1.56
N GLY A 155 5.17 -9.80 1.27
CA GLY A 155 4.12 -9.12 1.99
C GLY A 155 3.21 -10.10 2.71
N VAL A 156 2.42 -9.60 3.63
CA VAL A 156 1.40 -10.37 4.36
C VAL A 156 0.07 -9.63 4.26
N VAL A 157 -1.00 -10.34 3.93
CA VAL A 157 -2.37 -9.80 3.94
C VAL A 157 -2.74 -9.46 5.39
N ALA A 158 -2.68 -8.18 5.73
CA ALA A 158 -2.95 -7.67 7.08
C ALA A 158 -4.45 -7.58 7.38
N SER A 159 -5.25 -7.19 6.38
CA SER A 159 -6.70 -7.10 6.54
C SER A 159 -7.45 -7.15 5.21
N ILE A 160 -8.68 -7.62 5.27
CA ILE A 160 -9.66 -7.60 4.17
C ILE A 160 -10.92 -6.94 4.72
N ALA A 161 -11.38 -5.85 4.10
CA ALA A 161 -12.55 -5.09 4.52
C ALA A 161 -13.41 -4.69 3.31
N ALA A 162 -14.70 -4.47 3.52
CA ALA A 162 -15.54 -3.86 2.49
C ALA A 162 -15.02 -2.47 2.11
N ALA A 163 -15.03 -2.13 0.82
CA ALA A 163 -14.56 -0.84 0.33
C ALA A 163 -15.73 0.18 0.26
N PRO A 164 -15.99 0.96 1.33
CA PRO A 164 -17.19 1.81 1.43
C PRO A 164 -17.20 2.95 0.40
N GLN A 165 -16.07 3.40 -0.10
CA GLN A 165 -16.00 4.43 -1.14
C GLN A 165 -16.63 4.01 -2.48
N PHE A 166 -16.73 2.72 -2.75
CA PHE A 166 -17.42 2.20 -3.94
C PHE A 166 -18.92 2.04 -3.73
N ALA A 167 -19.41 2.05 -2.50
CA ALA A 167 -20.85 2.02 -2.23
C ALA A 167 -21.59 3.25 -2.79
N ASN A 168 -20.92 4.42 -2.82
CA ASN A 168 -21.48 5.65 -3.36
C ASN A 168 -21.53 5.69 -4.90
N LEU A 169 -20.69 4.93 -5.58
CA LEU A 169 -20.68 4.81 -7.05
C LEU A 169 -21.88 3.99 -7.57
N ARG A 170 -22.50 3.18 -6.72
CA ARG A 170 -23.71 2.41 -7.04
C ARG A 170 -24.91 3.30 -7.36
N MET A 171 -24.96 4.51 -6.80
CA MET A 171 -26.12 5.42 -6.95
C MET A 171 -26.16 6.18 -8.27
N THR A 172 -25.08 6.20 -9.05
CA THR A 172 -24.95 7.03 -10.26
C THR A 172 -24.87 6.24 -11.57
N ARG A 173 -24.93 4.90 -11.55
CA ARG A 173 -24.81 4.09 -12.76
C ARG A 173 -26.16 3.67 -13.34
N GLU A 174 -26.30 3.92 -14.64
CA GLU A 174 -27.42 3.50 -15.48
C GLU A 174 -27.63 1.98 -15.40
N ARG A 175 -28.89 1.57 -15.49
CA ARG A 175 -29.37 0.19 -15.49
C ARG A 175 -28.58 -0.67 -16.49
N GLY A 176 -27.76 -1.60 -16.02
CA GLY A 176 -27.12 -2.61 -16.85
C GLY A 176 -25.68 -2.99 -16.51
N GLN A 177 -25.01 -2.31 -15.57
CA GLN A 177 -23.69 -2.77 -15.08
C GLN A 177 -23.87 -3.55 -13.77
N ALA A 178 -23.20 -4.72 -13.72
CA ALA A 178 -23.16 -5.55 -12.53
C ALA A 178 -22.71 -4.72 -11.31
N ASP A 179 -23.38 -4.92 -10.18
CA ASP A 179 -23.05 -4.33 -8.90
C ASP A 179 -21.72 -4.94 -8.45
N LEU A 180 -20.61 -4.25 -8.74
CA LEU A 180 -19.28 -4.73 -8.38
C LEU A 180 -19.05 -4.40 -6.91
N SER A 181 -19.23 -5.37 -6.04
CA SER A 181 -18.74 -5.29 -4.67
C SER A 181 -17.22 -5.32 -4.68
N MET A 182 -16.60 -4.34 -4.02
CA MET A 182 -15.15 -4.22 -3.92
C MET A 182 -14.73 -4.42 -2.47
N PHE A 183 -13.63 -5.09 -2.29
CA PHE A 183 -12.94 -5.24 -1.01
C PHE A 183 -11.64 -4.44 -1.03
N LEU A 184 -11.34 -3.80 0.09
CA LEU A 184 -10.07 -3.17 0.37
C LEU A 184 -9.18 -4.19 1.08
N VAL A 185 -8.11 -4.58 0.43
CA VAL A 185 -7.11 -5.51 0.97
C VAL A 185 -5.86 -4.73 1.30
N ARG A 186 -5.45 -4.76 2.56
CA ARG A 186 -4.18 -4.18 3.00
C ARG A 186 -3.13 -5.27 3.10
N ILE A 187 -2.00 -5.04 2.45
CA ILE A 187 -0.82 -5.89 2.48
C ILE A 187 0.29 -5.12 3.18
N SER A 188 0.78 -5.67 4.28
CA SER A 188 1.91 -5.12 5.03
C SER A 188 3.21 -5.80 4.62
N MET A 189 4.31 -5.05 4.65
CA MET A 189 5.65 -5.52 4.33
C MET A 189 6.68 -4.73 5.14
N ASP A 190 7.86 -5.30 5.33
CA ASP A 190 8.95 -4.60 5.99
C ASP A 190 9.53 -3.51 5.08
N SER A 191 10.03 -2.44 5.68
CA SER A 191 10.72 -1.40 4.94
C SER A 191 12.00 -1.94 4.30
N ASN A 192 12.29 -1.49 3.10
CA ASN A 192 13.49 -1.83 2.34
C ASN A 192 14.13 -0.54 1.81
N ALA A 193 15.45 -0.47 1.85
CA ALA A 193 16.21 0.73 1.42
C ALA A 193 15.98 1.12 -0.05
N ASP A 194 15.55 0.17 -0.88
CA ASP A 194 15.24 0.41 -2.30
C ASP A 194 13.82 0.95 -2.53
N LEU A 195 12.97 0.93 -1.50
CA LEU A 195 11.55 1.29 -1.60
C LEU A 195 11.28 2.65 -0.95
N LEU A 196 10.50 3.45 -1.64
CA LEU A 196 10.04 4.75 -1.13
C LEU A 196 8.50 4.81 -1.15
N PRO A 197 7.87 5.35 -0.11
CA PRO A 197 6.44 5.65 -0.13
C PRO A 197 6.07 6.45 -1.38
N GLY A 198 4.95 6.11 -2.01
CA GLY A 198 4.52 6.67 -3.29
C GLY A 198 4.85 5.79 -4.51
N MET A 199 5.68 4.76 -4.37
CA MET A 199 5.93 3.80 -5.45
C MET A 199 4.68 2.96 -5.73
N THR A 200 4.53 2.51 -6.98
CA THR A 200 3.49 1.55 -7.34
C THR A 200 3.90 0.15 -6.92
N ALA A 201 3.04 -0.48 -6.12
CA ALA A 201 3.13 -1.88 -5.73
C ALA A 201 2.10 -2.69 -6.54
N GLU A 202 2.50 -3.85 -7.03
CA GLU A 202 1.65 -4.76 -7.81
C GLU A 202 1.61 -6.14 -7.14
N VAL A 203 0.42 -6.71 -7.06
CA VAL A 203 0.20 -8.11 -6.62
C VAL A 203 -0.55 -8.85 -7.71
N ARG A 204 -0.18 -10.11 -7.93
CA ARG A 204 -0.75 -10.97 -8.95
C ARG A 204 -1.61 -12.04 -8.32
N LEU A 205 -2.91 -11.98 -8.59
CA LEU A 205 -3.87 -12.92 -8.03
C LEU A 205 -3.86 -14.30 -8.69
N ASP A 206 -3.25 -14.43 -9.86
CA ASP A 206 -3.07 -15.71 -10.56
C ASP A 206 -1.98 -16.60 -9.92
N GLU A 207 -1.09 -16.03 -9.12
CA GLU A 207 -0.08 -16.78 -8.37
C GLU A 207 -0.66 -17.55 -7.17
N PHE A 208 -1.92 -17.28 -6.79
CA PHE A 208 -2.63 -17.92 -5.66
C PHE A 208 -3.71 -18.93 -6.10
N ALA A 209 -3.83 -19.19 -7.40
CA ALA A 209 -4.78 -20.15 -7.94
C ALA A 209 -4.15 -21.56 -7.97
N ASP A 210 -4.26 -22.29 -6.84
CA ASP A 210 -4.06 -23.74 -6.78
C ASP A 210 -5.29 -24.43 -6.19
#